data_22df99c3bc4fb02ef4796cd0bc05ddc5
#
_entry.id   22df99c3bc4fb02ef4796cd0bc05ddc5
#
_cell.length_a   1.000
_cell.length_b   1.000
_cell.length_c   1.000
_cell.angle_alpha   90.00
_cell.angle_beta   90.00
_cell.angle_gamma   90.00
#
_symmetry.space_group_name_H-M   'P 1'
#
loop_
_entity.id
_entity.type
_entity.pdbx_description
1 polymer ?
#
loop_
_entity_poly.entity_id
_entity_poly.type
_entity_poly.pdbx_seq_one_letter_code
_entity_poly.pdbx_strand_id
1 'polypeptide(L)'
;MVSKKIKAAFFAAFPNTIPILAGFLFLGIAYGIYMNQSGFKFYYPMFMSFIIFAGSVEFATVSWLLGSFDPVNIFFLTLMINARHLFYGLSMLEKYNIPGWKKLYLIYGMCDESFSINATLDVPKDIDNGLFMFFVTMLNQIYWVAGATIGGIFGSFIPFDTKGIEFVMTALFVVIFLENWLNEKDHNASVIGLFISFICLTVFKGTNFIIPSMIIILSVLTLLRGRLQK
;
A
#
# COMPACT_ATOMS: atom_id res chain seq x y z
N MET A 1 29.74 -19.04 -3.55
CA MET A 1 29.71 -17.62 -3.20
C MET A 1 28.30 -17.01 -3.32
N VAL A 2 27.60 -17.19 -4.44
CA VAL A 2 26.23 -16.65 -4.67
C VAL A 2 25.21 -17.10 -3.62
N SER A 3 25.20 -18.40 -3.27
CA SER A 3 24.28 -18.95 -2.26
C SER A 3 24.44 -18.32 -0.86
N LYS A 4 25.67 -17.97 -0.45
CA LYS A 4 25.89 -17.29 0.84
C LYS A 4 25.33 -15.87 0.85
N LYS A 5 25.49 -15.12 -0.26
CA LYS A 5 24.93 -13.76 -0.39
C LYS A 5 23.40 -13.75 -0.36
N ILE A 6 22.76 -14.71 -1.06
CA ILE A 6 21.32 -14.87 -1.07
C ILE A 6 20.79 -15.17 0.35
N LYS A 7 21.40 -16.12 1.06
CA LYS A 7 20.99 -16.46 2.42
C LYS A 7 21.19 -15.28 3.38
N ALA A 8 22.33 -14.60 3.32
CA ALA A 8 22.60 -13.44 4.17
C ALA A 8 21.55 -12.33 3.96
N ALA A 9 21.22 -11.99 2.71
CA ALA A 9 20.22 -11.00 2.41
C ALA A 9 18.81 -11.41 2.87
N PHE A 10 18.43 -12.67 2.71
CA PHE A 10 17.16 -13.20 3.19
C PHE A 10 17.05 -13.11 4.73
N PHE A 11 18.06 -13.61 5.45
CA PHE A 11 18.05 -13.58 6.92
C PHE A 11 18.15 -12.16 7.48
N ALA A 12 18.69 -11.21 6.74
CA ALA A 12 18.65 -9.80 7.12
C ALA A 12 17.27 -9.17 6.85
N ALA A 13 16.58 -9.53 5.73
CA ALA A 13 15.29 -8.99 5.38
C ALA A 13 14.16 -9.54 6.29
N PHE A 14 14.18 -10.83 6.58
CA PHE A 14 13.08 -11.52 7.26
C PHE A 14 12.70 -10.89 8.62
N PRO A 15 13.61 -10.60 9.57
CA PRO A 15 13.24 -9.99 10.84
C PRO A 15 12.56 -8.63 10.69
N ASN A 16 12.97 -7.86 9.70
CA ASN A 16 12.41 -6.52 9.44
C ASN A 16 11.00 -6.57 8.84
N THR A 17 10.61 -7.71 8.27
CA THR A 17 9.25 -7.90 7.70
C THR A 17 8.29 -8.58 8.67
N ILE A 18 8.73 -9.11 9.81
CA ILE A 18 7.86 -9.78 10.80
C ILE A 18 6.73 -8.88 11.32
N PRO A 19 6.95 -7.60 11.66
CA PRO A 19 5.85 -6.73 12.06
C PRO A 19 4.78 -6.58 10.97
N ILE A 20 5.21 -6.53 9.71
CA ILE A 20 4.33 -6.39 8.55
C ILE A 20 3.54 -7.69 8.31
N LEU A 21 4.13 -8.85 8.58
CA LEU A 21 3.48 -10.15 8.44
C LEU A 21 2.13 -10.21 9.16
N ALA A 22 2.08 -9.75 10.41
CA ALA A 22 0.83 -9.76 11.19
C ALA A 22 -0.24 -8.86 10.57
N GLY A 23 0.12 -7.64 10.18
CA GLY A 23 -0.78 -6.68 9.53
C GLY A 23 -1.27 -7.18 8.17
N PHE A 24 -0.36 -7.65 7.32
CA PHE A 24 -0.70 -8.13 5.97
C PHE A 24 -1.53 -9.42 5.98
N LEU A 25 -1.24 -10.35 6.90
CA LEU A 25 -2.09 -11.52 7.05
C LEU A 25 -3.48 -11.14 7.50
N PHE A 26 -3.61 -10.27 8.49
CA PHE A 26 -4.92 -9.83 8.98
C PHE A 26 -5.74 -9.13 7.89
N LEU A 27 -5.16 -8.13 7.23
CA LEU A 27 -5.83 -7.37 6.17
C LEU A 27 -6.09 -8.23 4.93
N GLY A 28 -5.15 -9.09 4.55
CA GLY A 28 -5.33 -10.01 3.44
C GLY A 28 -6.44 -11.02 3.70
N ILE A 29 -6.52 -11.59 4.92
CA ILE A 29 -7.63 -12.46 5.31
C ILE A 29 -8.96 -11.71 5.24
N ALA A 30 -9.04 -10.48 5.75
CA ALA A 30 -10.23 -9.66 5.64
C ALA A 30 -10.64 -9.41 4.20
N TYR A 31 -9.69 -9.10 3.30
CA TYR A 31 -9.94 -8.95 1.87
C TYR A 31 -10.45 -10.25 1.23
N GLY A 32 -9.81 -11.39 1.53
CA GLY A 32 -10.23 -12.70 1.01
C GLY A 32 -11.63 -13.09 1.45
N ILE A 33 -11.99 -12.82 2.72
CA ILE A 33 -13.33 -13.03 3.26
C ILE A 33 -14.34 -12.13 2.52
N TYR A 34 -14.00 -10.85 2.34
CA TYR A 34 -14.87 -9.89 1.65
C TYR A 34 -15.15 -10.33 0.21
N MET A 35 -14.12 -10.77 -0.53
CA MET A 35 -14.27 -11.33 -1.88
C MET A 35 -15.15 -12.59 -1.88
N ASN A 36 -14.91 -13.52 -0.96
CA ASN A 36 -15.68 -14.75 -0.87
C ASN A 36 -17.17 -14.49 -0.61
N GLN A 37 -17.49 -13.60 0.31
CA GLN A 37 -18.87 -13.23 0.62
C GLN A 37 -19.53 -12.39 -0.46
N SER A 38 -18.76 -11.70 -1.27
CA SER A 38 -19.21 -11.03 -2.49
C SER A 38 -19.49 -12.02 -3.64
N GLY A 39 -19.35 -13.34 -3.41
CA GLY A 39 -19.64 -14.40 -4.38
C GLY A 39 -18.44 -14.83 -5.23
N PHE A 40 -17.25 -14.30 -4.97
CA PHE A 40 -16.04 -14.67 -5.71
C PHE A 40 -15.35 -15.88 -5.05
N LYS A 41 -14.92 -16.85 -5.87
CA LYS A 41 -14.18 -18.02 -5.39
C LYS A 41 -12.76 -17.62 -4.96
N PHE A 42 -12.14 -18.42 -4.07
CA PHE A 42 -10.84 -18.14 -3.45
C PHE A 42 -9.70 -17.82 -4.44
N TYR A 43 -9.74 -18.31 -5.65
CA TYR A 43 -8.70 -18.02 -6.64
C TYR A 43 -8.77 -16.58 -7.19
N TYR A 44 -9.91 -15.89 -7.11
CA TYR A 44 -9.99 -14.47 -7.46
C TYR A 44 -9.13 -13.59 -6.55
N PRO A 45 -9.34 -13.58 -5.22
CA PRO A 45 -8.46 -12.79 -4.34
C PRO A 45 -7.01 -13.25 -4.40
N MET A 46 -6.74 -14.55 -4.60
CA MET A 46 -5.38 -15.07 -4.75
C MET A 46 -4.67 -14.47 -5.98
N PHE A 47 -5.29 -14.52 -7.16
CA PHE A 47 -4.68 -13.97 -8.37
C PHE A 47 -4.64 -12.44 -8.38
N MET A 48 -5.66 -11.78 -7.86
CA MET A 48 -5.69 -10.33 -7.76
C MET A 48 -4.56 -9.83 -6.84
N SER A 49 -4.41 -10.40 -5.66
CA SER A 49 -3.33 -10.05 -4.73
C SER A 49 -1.94 -10.36 -5.28
N PHE A 50 -1.80 -11.41 -6.11
CA PHE A 50 -0.54 -11.73 -6.77
C PHE A 50 -0.20 -10.78 -7.93
N ILE A 51 -1.20 -10.37 -8.74
CA ILE A 51 -0.97 -9.59 -9.96
C ILE A 51 -1.09 -8.09 -9.70
N ILE A 52 -2.04 -7.64 -8.88
CA ILE A 52 -2.27 -6.22 -8.59
C ILE A 52 -1.36 -5.74 -7.47
N PHE A 53 -1.28 -6.49 -6.38
CA PHE A 53 -0.49 -6.21 -5.19
C PHE A 53 -0.64 -4.75 -4.71
N ALA A 54 -1.87 -4.29 -4.62
CA ALA A 54 -2.25 -2.95 -4.16
C ALA A 54 -3.51 -3.03 -3.30
N GLY A 55 -3.36 -3.40 -2.03
CA GLY A 55 -4.44 -3.76 -1.13
C GLY A 55 -5.62 -2.79 -1.15
N SER A 56 -5.37 -1.48 -1.10
CA SER A 56 -6.43 -0.45 -1.18
C SER A 56 -7.25 -0.54 -2.46
N VAL A 57 -6.59 -0.76 -3.60
CA VAL A 57 -7.25 -0.93 -4.91
C VAL A 57 -7.99 -2.25 -4.96
N GLU A 58 -7.40 -3.32 -4.39
CA GLU A 58 -8.02 -4.64 -4.37
C GLU A 58 -9.35 -4.62 -3.60
N PHE A 59 -9.43 -3.98 -2.44
CA PHE A 59 -10.69 -3.77 -1.72
C PHE A 59 -11.69 -2.96 -2.55
N ALA A 60 -11.27 -1.85 -3.17
CA ALA A 60 -12.14 -1.04 -4.02
C ALA A 60 -12.64 -1.82 -5.24
N THR A 61 -11.81 -2.71 -5.79
CA THR A 61 -12.14 -3.52 -6.97
C THR A 61 -13.33 -4.45 -6.72
N VAL A 62 -13.59 -4.87 -5.48
CA VAL A 62 -14.75 -5.71 -5.17
C VAL A 62 -16.05 -5.01 -5.57
N SER A 63 -16.22 -3.75 -5.18
CA SER A 63 -17.41 -2.96 -5.55
C SER A 63 -17.47 -2.67 -7.06
N TRP A 64 -16.32 -2.49 -7.72
CA TRP A 64 -16.26 -2.28 -9.17
C TRP A 64 -16.64 -3.55 -9.97
N LEU A 65 -16.25 -4.73 -9.46
CA LEU A 65 -16.63 -6.01 -10.08
C LEU A 65 -18.12 -6.33 -9.93
N LEU A 66 -18.75 -5.83 -8.86
CA LEU A 66 -20.18 -6.02 -8.61
C LEU A 66 -21.06 -4.94 -9.31
N GLY A 67 -20.45 -3.83 -9.67
CA GLY A 67 -21.12 -2.70 -10.32
C GLY A 67 -21.13 -2.76 -11.86
N SER A 68 -21.56 -1.67 -12.48
CA SER A 68 -21.42 -1.48 -13.92
C SER A 68 -19.96 -1.21 -14.29
N PHE A 69 -19.47 -1.85 -15.34
CA PHE A 69 -18.10 -1.67 -15.81
C PHE A 69 -17.90 -0.27 -16.42
N ASP A 70 -17.16 0.57 -15.71
CA ASP A 70 -16.74 1.91 -16.15
C ASP A 70 -15.21 2.03 -16.08
N PRO A 71 -14.50 1.66 -17.16
CA PRO A 71 -13.03 1.62 -17.16
C PRO A 71 -12.38 3.01 -16.97
N VAL A 72 -13.04 4.08 -17.41
CA VAL A 72 -12.50 5.44 -17.29
C VAL A 72 -12.51 5.87 -15.83
N ASN A 73 -13.64 5.70 -15.15
CA ASN A 73 -13.76 6.03 -13.74
C ASN A 73 -12.85 5.15 -12.87
N ILE A 74 -12.80 3.85 -13.15
CA ILE A 74 -11.89 2.90 -12.46
C ILE A 74 -10.44 3.33 -12.63
N PHE A 75 -10.02 3.73 -13.83
CA PHE A 75 -8.65 4.22 -14.08
C PHE A 75 -8.32 5.43 -13.21
N PHE A 76 -9.17 6.45 -13.20
CA PHE A 76 -8.93 7.65 -12.41
C PHE A 76 -8.96 7.37 -10.90
N LEU A 77 -9.90 6.57 -10.42
CA LEU A 77 -9.96 6.19 -9.01
C LEU A 77 -8.71 5.39 -8.58
N THR A 78 -8.26 4.44 -9.40
CA THR A 78 -7.03 3.68 -9.15
C THR A 78 -5.81 4.60 -9.09
N LEU A 79 -5.69 5.53 -10.04
CA LEU A 79 -4.60 6.51 -10.05
C LEU A 79 -4.61 7.37 -8.79
N MET A 80 -5.79 7.77 -8.33
CA MET A 80 -5.96 8.57 -7.13
C MET A 80 -5.59 7.81 -5.86
N ILE A 81 -6.09 6.60 -5.69
CA ILE A 81 -5.77 5.75 -4.53
C ILE A 81 -4.25 5.51 -4.44
N ASN A 82 -3.61 5.30 -5.60
CA ASN A 82 -2.18 5.00 -5.70
C ASN A 82 -1.29 6.24 -5.92
N ALA A 83 -1.82 7.46 -5.88
CA ALA A 83 -1.05 8.68 -6.17
C ALA A 83 0.19 8.85 -5.27
N ARG A 84 0.14 8.37 -4.04
CA ARG A 84 1.28 8.34 -3.11
C ARG A 84 2.50 7.59 -3.65
N HIS A 85 2.29 6.55 -4.49
CA HIS A 85 3.39 5.78 -5.09
C HIS A 85 4.24 6.62 -6.06
N LEU A 86 3.73 7.71 -6.60
CA LEU A 86 4.54 8.67 -7.38
C LEU A 86 5.66 9.28 -6.52
N PHE A 87 5.35 9.64 -5.28
CA PHE A 87 6.32 10.20 -4.34
C PHE A 87 7.32 9.14 -3.85
N TYR A 88 6.83 7.92 -3.59
CA TYR A 88 7.71 6.80 -3.24
C TYR A 88 8.67 6.49 -4.38
N GLY A 89 8.18 6.43 -5.62
CA GLY A 89 8.98 6.22 -6.80
C GLY A 89 10.08 7.29 -6.96
N LEU A 90 9.73 8.55 -6.76
CA LEU A 90 10.68 9.67 -6.83
C LEU A 90 11.77 9.56 -5.76
N SER A 91 11.39 9.20 -4.53
CA SER A 91 12.32 9.03 -3.41
C SER A 91 13.25 7.82 -3.57
N MET A 92 12.79 6.79 -4.29
CA MET A 92 13.54 5.54 -4.47
C MET A 92 14.34 5.46 -5.78
N LEU A 93 14.35 6.50 -6.61
CA LEU A 93 15.04 6.52 -7.92
C LEU A 93 16.49 6.05 -7.82
N GLU A 94 17.25 6.54 -6.85
CA GLU A 94 18.66 6.18 -6.67
C GLU A 94 18.81 4.78 -6.07
N LYS A 95 18.05 4.44 -5.02
CA LYS A 95 18.13 3.15 -4.34
C LYS A 95 17.70 1.99 -5.23
N TYR A 96 16.71 2.19 -6.09
CA TYR A 96 16.21 1.18 -7.03
C TYR A 96 16.97 1.17 -8.36
N ASN A 97 18.04 1.95 -8.48
CA ASN A 97 18.88 1.93 -9.67
C ASN A 97 19.85 0.74 -9.66
N ILE A 98 19.30 -0.46 -9.59
CA ILE A 98 20.01 -1.74 -9.62
C ILE A 98 19.82 -2.40 -10.98
N PRO A 99 20.80 -3.19 -11.47
CA PRO A 99 20.70 -3.81 -12.78
C PRO A 99 19.74 -5.00 -12.80
N GLY A 100 19.11 -5.22 -13.95
CA GLY A 100 18.35 -6.41 -14.28
C GLY A 100 16.89 -6.40 -13.80
N TRP A 101 16.26 -7.57 -13.90
CA TRP A 101 14.83 -7.77 -13.64
C TRP A 101 14.38 -7.43 -12.20
N LYS A 102 15.28 -7.47 -11.22
CA LYS A 102 15.00 -7.10 -9.85
C LYS A 102 14.51 -5.66 -9.75
N LYS A 103 15.05 -4.74 -10.55
CA LYS A 103 14.57 -3.35 -10.61
C LYS A 103 13.09 -3.28 -10.97
N LEU A 104 12.68 -4.02 -12.00
CA LEU A 104 11.26 -4.04 -12.41
C LEU A 104 10.36 -4.62 -11.33
N TYR A 105 10.83 -5.67 -10.67
CA TYR A 105 10.08 -6.27 -9.57
C TYR A 105 9.94 -5.34 -8.35
N LEU A 106 11.00 -4.61 -7.99
CA LEU A 106 10.97 -3.63 -6.90
C LEU A 106 10.04 -2.44 -7.20
N ILE A 107 10.02 -1.99 -8.46
CA ILE A 107 9.10 -0.93 -8.89
C ILE A 107 7.64 -1.42 -8.83
N TYR A 108 7.39 -2.62 -9.34
CA TYR A 108 6.07 -3.24 -9.32
C TYR A 108 5.57 -3.51 -7.90
N GLY A 109 6.39 -4.11 -7.05
CA GLY A 109 6.03 -4.53 -5.69
C GLY A 109 6.22 -3.46 -4.62
N MET A 110 6.35 -2.19 -5.01
CA MET A 110 6.50 -1.09 -4.07
C MET A 110 5.15 -0.77 -3.42
N CYS A 111 5.03 -1.08 -2.14
CA CYS A 111 3.94 -0.68 -1.26
C CYS A 111 4.46 0.17 -0.10
N ASP A 112 3.58 0.69 0.74
CA ASP A 112 3.92 1.55 1.88
C ASP A 112 4.97 0.89 2.79
N GLU A 113 4.76 -0.38 3.09
CA GLU A 113 5.59 -1.15 4.00
C GLU A 113 6.95 -1.48 3.38
N SER A 114 6.97 -1.88 2.09
CA SER A 114 8.22 -2.11 1.37
C SER A 114 9.02 -0.81 1.23
N PHE A 115 8.33 0.31 0.95
CA PHE A 115 8.94 1.64 0.89
C PHE A 115 9.53 2.02 2.24
N SER A 116 8.77 1.89 3.33
CA SER A 116 9.22 2.24 4.68
C SER A 116 10.53 1.53 5.03
N ILE A 117 10.61 0.21 4.85
CA ILE A 117 11.83 -0.55 5.14
C ILE A 117 12.97 -0.17 4.19
N ASN A 118 12.71 -0.18 2.88
CA ASN A 118 13.77 0.03 1.88
C ASN A 118 14.31 1.47 1.86
N ALA A 119 13.50 2.46 2.27
CA ALA A 119 13.92 3.85 2.33
C ALA A 119 14.73 4.16 3.58
N THR A 120 14.39 3.55 4.72
CA THR A 120 14.92 3.96 6.04
C THR A 120 16.06 3.09 6.53
N LEU A 121 16.08 1.78 6.20
CA LEU A 121 17.10 0.88 6.71
C LEU A 121 18.43 1.01 5.96
N ASP A 122 19.48 1.19 6.73
CA ASP A 122 20.86 1.07 6.26
C ASP A 122 21.30 -0.39 6.38
N VAL A 123 21.48 -1.01 5.23
CA VAL A 123 21.89 -2.42 5.14
C VAL A 123 23.40 -2.52 5.39
N PRO A 124 23.91 -3.45 6.25
CA PRO A 124 25.32 -3.67 6.45
C PRO A 124 26.08 -3.89 5.14
N LYS A 125 27.31 -3.38 5.04
CA LYS A 125 28.12 -3.38 3.80
C LYS A 125 28.43 -4.76 3.24
N ASP A 126 28.37 -5.81 4.03
CA ASP A 126 28.56 -7.20 3.66
C ASP A 126 27.33 -7.85 3.03
N ILE A 127 26.18 -7.19 3.07
CA ILE A 127 24.92 -7.67 2.50
C ILE A 127 24.64 -6.93 1.20
N ASP A 128 24.23 -7.69 0.17
CA ASP A 128 23.79 -7.13 -1.11
C ASP A 128 22.45 -6.40 -0.92
N ASN A 129 22.48 -5.07 -1.02
CA ASN A 129 21.33 -4.21 -0.84
C ASN A 129 20.19 -4.51 -1.83
N GLY A 130 20.52 -4.82 -3.09
CA GLY A 130 19.53 -5.17 -4.11
C GLY A 130 18.81 -6.49 -3.78
N LEU A 131 19.52 -7.48 -3.23
CA LEU A 131 18.92 -8.73 -2.76
C LEU A 131 18.10 -8.50 -1.48
N PHE A 132 18.58 -7.67 -0.57
CA PHE A 132 17.83 -7.32 0.63
C PHE A 132 16.47 -6.71 0.28
N MET A 133 16.45 -5.64 -0.51
CA MET A 133 15.22 -4.98 -0.95
C MET A 133 14.29 -5.94 -1.72
N PHE A 134 14.86 -6.81 -2.56
CA PHE A 134 14.11 -7.84 -3.25
C PHE A 134 13.40 -8.79 -2.28
N PHE A 135 14.07 -9.27 -1.24
CA PHE A 135 13.47 -10.17 -0.25
C PHE A 135 12.44 -9.47 0.61
N VAL A 136 12.65 -8.22 1.01
CA VAL A 136 11.64 -7.42 1.71
C VAL A 136 10.35 -7.36 0.89
N THR A 137 10.45 -6.96 -0.38
CA THR A 137 9.29 -6.86 -1.28
C THR A 137 8.61 -8.20 -1.51
N MET A 138 9.40 -9.26 -1.73
CA MET A 138 8.89 -10.61 -1.97
C MET A 138 8.17 -11.19 -0.75
N LEU A 139 8.72 -11.01 0.44
CA LEU A 139 8.10 -11.48 1.68
C LEU A 139 6.77 -10.76 1.93
N ASN A 140 6.73 -9.45 1.76
CA ASN A 140 5.50 -8.66 1.90
C ASN A 140 4.43 -9.13 0.90
N GLN A 141 4.78 -9.39 -0.35
CA GLN A 141 3.85 -9.92 -1.34
C GLN A 141 3.34 -11.32 -0.95
N ILE A 142 4.23 -12.20 -0.50
CA ILE A 142 3.83 -13.55 -0.02
C ILE A 142 2.85 -13.45 1.14
N TYR A 143 3.09 -12.56 2.10
CA TYR A 143 2.20 -12.39 3.25
C TYR A 143 0.81 -11.93 2.84
N TRP A 144 0.74 -10.96 1.92
CA TRP A 144 -0.51 -10.45 1.39
C TRP A 144 -1.28 -11.52 0.62
N VAL A 145 -0.64 -12.20 -0.33
CA VAL A 145 -1.24 -13.28 -1.14
C VAL A 145 -1.70 -14.45 -0.28
N ALA A 146 -0.89 -14.83 0.73
CA ALA A 146 -1.26 -15.90 1.65
C ALA A 146 -2.51 -15.51 2.46
N GLY A 147 -2.56 -14.29 3.01
CA GLY A 147 -3.73 -13.79 3.71
C GLY A 147 -4.98 -13.79 2.84
N ALA A 148 -4.91 -13.20 1.64
CA ALA A 148 -6.02 -13.15 0.69
C ALA A 148 -6.52 -14.55 0.29
N THR A 149 -5.60 -15.49 0.10
CA THR A 149 -5.94 -16.88 -0.24
C THR A 149 -6.62 -17.59 0.93
N ILE A 150 -6.06 -17.47 2.14
CA ILE A 150 -6.63 -18.05 3.36
C ILE A 150 -8.03 -17.48 3.59
N GLY A 151 -8.20 -16.17 3.53
CA GLY A 151 -9.50 -15.52 3.66
C GLY A 151 -10.50 -15.97 2.60
N GLY A 152 -10.06 -16.09 1.35
CA GLY A 152 -10.88 -16.59 0.25
C GLY A 152 -11.32 -18.04 0.40
N ILE A 153 -10.49 -18.90 1.00
CA ILE A 153 -10.84 -20.33 1.25
C ILE A 153 -11.80 -20.43 2.45
N PHE A 154 -11.47 -19.76 3.54
CA PHE A 154 -12.20 -19.94 4.80
C PHE A 154 -13.37 -18.97 4.95
N GLY A 155 -13.52 -17.97 4.08
CA GLY A 155 -14.60 -16.98 4.15
C GLY A 155 -16.00 -17.57 4.17
N SER A 156 -16.23 -18.69 3.47
CA SER A 156 -17.52 -19.38 3.47
C SER A 156 -17.85 -20.11 4.78
N PHE A 157 -16.85 -20.39 5.62
CA PHE A 157 -17.04 -21.07 6.92
C PHE A 157 -17.29 -20.08 8.07
N ILE A 158 -17.12 -18.79 7.80
CA ILE A 158 -17.27 -17.76 8.81
C ILE A 158 -18.68 -17.19 8.73
N PRO A 159 -19.55 -17.46 9.70
CA PRO A 159 -20.93 -16.97 9.70
C PRO A 159 -21.04 -15.51 10.16
N PHE A 160 -20.12 -14.64 9.74
CA PHE A 160 -20.18 -13.23 10.06
C PHE A 160 -20.98 -12.47 9.02
N ASP A 161 -21.85 -11.56 9.50
CA ASP A 161 -22.32 -10.47 8.68
C ASP A 161 -21.12 -9.57 8.32
N THR A 162 -20.79 -9.49 7.05
CA THR A 162 -19.64 -8.68 6.54
C THR A 162 -19.91 -7.19 6.55
N LYS A 163 -21.07 -6.75 7.04
CA LYS A 163 -21.33 -5.36 7.32
C LYS A 163 -20.21 -4.81 8.21
N GLY A 164 -19.40 -3.94 7.64
CA GLY A 164 -18.25 -3.35 8.32
C GLY A 164 -16.88 -3.82 7.86
N ILE A 165 -16.73 -4.88 7.07
CA ILE A 165 -15.43 -5.22 6.46
C ILE A 165 -14.96 -4.09 5.54
N GLU A 166 -15.87 -3.40 4.86
CA GLU A 166 -15.55 -2.20 4.08
C GLU A 166 -14.89 -1.09 4.92
N PHE A 167 -15.22 -1.05 6.23
CA PHE A 167 -14.61 -0.11 7.17
C PHE A 167 -13.13 -0.42 7.46
N VAL A 168 -12.68 -1.65 7.24
CA VAL A 168 -11.26 -2.04 7.44
C VAL A 168 -10.32 -1.14 6.66
N MET A 169 -10.69 -0.77 5.43
CA MET A 169 -9.91 0.17 4.62
C MET A 169 -9.85 1.57 5.22
N THR A 170 -11.00 2.08 5.67
CA THR A 170 -11.05 3.38 6.33
C THR A 170 -10.22 3.36 7.62
N ALA A 171 -10.34 2.29 8.41
CA ALA A 171 -9.54 2.11 9.63
C ALA A 171 -8.04 2.07 9.31
N LEU A 172 -7.62 1.36 8.25
CA LEU A 172 -6.22 1.31 7.81
C LEU A 172 -5.68 2.70 7.51
N PHE A 173 -6.40 3.51 6.72
CA PHE A 173 -5.96 4.87 6.41
C PHE A 173 -5.91 5.77 7.65
N VAL A 174 -6.85 5.62 8.59
CA VAL A 174 -6.82 6.33 9.87
C VAL A 174 -5.59 5.92 10.68
N VAL A 175 -5.27 4.63 10.75
CA VAL A 175 -4.08 4.13 11.47
C VAL A 175 -2.80 4.68 10.83
N ILE A 176 -2.65 4.62 9.50
CA ILE A 176 -1.48 5.17 8.80
C ILE A 176 -1.35 6.68 9.07
N PHE A 177 -2.45 7.42 9.02
CA PHE A 177 -2.45 8.84 9.35
C PHE A 177 -2.01 9.10 10.79
N LEU A 178 -2.55 8.36 11.76
CA LEU A 178 -2.19 8.49 13.18
C LEU A 178 -0.73 8.10 13.45
N GLU A 179 -0.23 7.06 12.80
CA GLU A 179 1.17 6.65 12.92
C GLU A 179 2.11 7.75 12.41
N ASN A 180 1.83 8.32 11.25
CA ASN A 180 2.58 9.45 10.73
C ASN A 180 2.49 10.67 11.67
N TRP A 181 1.28 10.97 12.17
CA TRP A 181 1.07 12.05 13.12
C TRP A 181 1.89 11.89 14.40
N LEU A 182 1.95 10.68 14.97
CA LEU A 182 2.71 10.40 16.19
C LEU A 182 4.23 10.42 15.98
N ASN A 183 4.69 10.08 14.78
CA ASN A 183 6.12 10.02 14.46
C ASN A 183 6.71 11.37 14.03
N GLU A 184 5.89 12.30 13.54
CA GLU A 184 6.33 13.62 13.11
C GLU A 184 6.28 14.63 14.26
N LYS A 185 7.30 15.48 14.35
CA LYS A 185 7.33 16.59 15.33
C LYS A 185 6.57 17.83 14.87
N ASP A 186 6.45 18.01 13.56
CA ASP A 186 5.75 19.14 12.94
C ASP A 186 4.50 18.67 12.20
N HIS A 187 3.35 19.05 12.71
CA HIS A 187 2.04 18.66 12.18
C HIS A 187 1.45 19.65 11.17
N ASN A 188 2.17 20.73 10.82
CA ASN A 188 1.65 21.77 9.94
C ASN A 188 1.22 21.23 8.57
N ALA A 189 2.00 20.35 7.98
CA ALA A 189 1.66 19.72 6.69
C ALA A 189 0.37 18.87 6.78
N SER A 190 0.24 18.08 7.83
CA SER A 190 -0.93 17.22 8.09
C SER A 190 -2.20 18.06 8.35
N VAL A 191 -2.09 19.12 9.13
CA VAL A 191 -3.20 20.06 9.39
C VAL A 191 -3.64 20.77 8.12
N ILE A 192 -2.70 21.28 7.32
CA ILE A 192 -2.99 21.89 6.02
C ILE A 192 -3.71 20.88 5.10
N GLY A 193 -3.23 19.66 5.04
CA GLY A 193 -3.84 18.59 4.25
C GLY A 193 -5.28 18.29 4.66
N LEU A 194 -5.54 18.15 5.97
CA LEU A 194 -6.89 17.94 6.51
C LEU A 194 -7.81 19.11 6.18
N PHE A 195 -7.35 20.33 6.40
CA PHE A 195 -8.16 21.54 6.17
C PHE A 195 -8.54 21.71 4.69
N ILE A 196 -7.58 21.52 3.79
CA ILE A 196 -7.83 21.58 2.34
C ILE A 196 -8.78 20.46 1.91
N SER A 197 -8.60 19.23 2.41
CA SER A 197 -9.48 18.11 2.10
C SER A 197 -10.92 18.37 2.54
N PHE A 198 -11.10 18.94 3.74
CA PHE A 198 -12.42 19.30 4.26
C PHE A 198 -13.10 20.38 3.40
N ILE A 199 -12.35 21.44 3.02
CA ILE A 199 -12.89 22.47 2.12
C ILE A 199 -13.27 21.86 0.78
N CYS A 200 -12.40 21.07 0.18
CA CYS A 200 -12.70 20.43 -1.11
C CYS A 200 -13.92 19.50 -1.04
N LEU A 201 -14.07 18.76 0.06
CA LEU A 201 -15.23 17.89 0.27
C LEU A 201 -16.53 18.70 0.32
N THR A 202 -16.54 19.85 0.96
CA THR A 202 -17.74 20.71 1.05
C THR A 202 -18.07 21.41 -0.29
N VAL A 203 -17.06 21.78 -1.07
CA VAL A 203 -17.23 22.49 -2.36
C VAL A 203 -17.59 21.55 -3.49
N PHE A 204 -16.87 20.43 -3.65
CA PHE A 204 -16.99 19.55 -4.82
C PHE A 204 -17.97 18.39 -4.64
N LYS A 205 -18.57 18.19 -3.49
CA LYS A 205 -19.56 17.13 -3.15
C LYS A 205 -19.29 15.75 -3.77
N GLY A 206 -19.27 14.69 -2.97
CA GLY A 206 -19.11 13.31 -3.43
C GLY A 206 -17.65 12.95 -3.75
N THR A 207 -17.43 11.98 -4.65
CA THR A 207 -16.10 11.45 -5.00
C THR A 207 -15.21 12.43 -5.77
N ASN A 208 -15.78 13.48 -6.34
CA ASN A 208 -15.04 14.42 -7.19
C ASN A 208 -14.11 15.38 -6.44
N PHE A 209 -14.13 15.41 -5.09
CA PHE A 209 -13.28 16.30 -4.28
C PHE A 209 -11.81 15.83 -4.20
N ILE A 210 -11.53 14.56 -4.42
CA ILE A 210 -10.22 13.95 -4.15
C ILE A 210 -9.14 14.54 -5.07
N ILE A 211 -9.38 14.59 -6.40
CA ILE A 211 -8.40 15.15 -7.36
C ILE A 211 -8.10 16.63 -7.08
N PRO A 212 -9.10 17.51 -6.96
CA PRO A 212 -8.85 18.91 -6.59
C PRO A 212 -8.10 19.06 -5.27
N SER A 213 -8.47 18.28 -4.23
CA SER A 213 -7.77 18.38 -2.94
C SER A 213 -6.32 17.98 -3.06
N MET A 214 -5.98 16.91 -3.78
CA MET A 214 -4.59 16.48 -4.00
C MET A 214 -3.77 17.53 -4.74
N ILE A 215 -4.31 18.13 -5.80
CA ILE A 215 -3.62 19.19 -6.57
C ILE A 215 -3.38 20.42 -5.69
N ILE A 216 -4.38 20.84 -4.92
CA ILE A 216 -4.27 22.01 -4.04
C ILE A 216 -3.27 21.73 -2.90
N ILE A 217 -3.36 20.56 -2.25
CA ILE A 217 -2.42 20.16 -1.18
C ILE A 217 -0.99 20.17 -1.70
N LEU A 218 -0.74 19.52 -2.84
CA LEU A 218 0.59 19.46 -3.44
C LEU A 218 1.12 20.86 -3.75
N SER A 219 0.29 21.71 -4.35
CA SER A 219 0.66 23.08 -4.70
C SER A 219 1.00 23.91 -3.46
N VAL A 220 0.14 23.87 -2.44
CA VAL A 220 0.33 24.62 -1.18
C VAL A 220 1.57 24.16 -0.43
N LEU A 221 1.75 22.83 -0.27
CA LEU A 221 2.92 22.30 0.45
C LEU A 221 4.22 22.57 -0.31
N THR A 222 4.19 22.52 -1.66
CA THR A 222 5.36 22.88 -2.47
C THR A 222 5.74 24.33 -2.32
N LEU A 223 4.77 25.24 -2.33
CA LEU A 223 5.00 26.67 -2.12
C LEU A 223 5.48 27.00 -0.70
N LEU A 224 4.98 26.29 0.29
CA LEU A 224 5.34 26.47 1.70
C LEU A 224 6.60 25.69 2.12
N ARG A 225 7.16 24.85 1.24
CA ARG A 225 8.32 23.98 1.55
C ARG A 225 9.46 24.73 2.27
N GLY A 226 9.82 25.92 1.82
CA GLY A 226 10.88 26.71 2.43
C GLY A 226 10.57 27.26 3.84
N ARG A 227 9.30 27.23 4.28
CA ARG A 227 8.86 27.62 5.63
C ARG A 227 8.63 26.42 6.55
N LEU A 228 8.26 25.28 5.98
CA LEU A 228 8.00 24.04 6.72
C LEU A 228 9.28 23.24 7.04
N GLN A 229 10.38 23.52 6.36
CA GLN A 229 11.70 22.89 6.60
C GLN A 229 12.61 23.68 7.55
N LYS A 230 12.13 24.73 8.18
CA LYS A 230 12.81 25.49 9.23
C LYS A 230 12.36 25.02 10.60
#